data_9a2c4b6277df91f875d979f9200b1dba
#
_entry.id   9a2c4b6277df91f875d979f9200b1dba
#
_cell.length_a   1.000
_cell.length_b   1.000
_cell.length_c   1.000
_cell.angle_alpha   90.00
_cell.angle_beta   90.00
_cell.angle_gamma   90.00
#
_symmetry.space_group_name_H-M   'P 1'
#
loop_
_entity.id
_entity.type
_entity.pdbx_description
1 polymer ?
#
loop_
_entity_poly.entity_id
_entity_poly.type
_entity_poly.pdbx_seq_one_letter_code
_entity_poly.pdbx_strand_id
1 'polypeptide(L)'
;MNVRTTLAVTMLLSLAAAPAWAGITVLGESKAAECSRAALWGRADEKSLLICDVALHEEPLDQLRRAATFVNRGIIHMRRKNWDLAHADFNDALRRKPELGEGWVNRGALMIGTKRFAEGLADTNKGIELGLEEPEKAYYNRAVAHEGLGDPKAAYYDYQQALAINPEWELPKKELARFTVTRRD
;
A
#
# COMPACT_ATOMS: atom_id res chain seq x y z
N MET A 1 -23.40 -36.65 -7.16
CA MET A 1 -23.63 -35.86 -5.94
C MET A 1 -22.49 -34.83 -5.87
N ASN A 2 -22.79 -33.57 -6.24
CA ASN A 2 -21.79 -32.48 -6.09
C ASN A 2 -21.85 -31.96 -4.66
N VAL A 3 -20.94 -32.41 -3.83
CA VAL A 3 -20.73 -31.84 -2.50
C VAL A 3 -20.13 -30.44 -2.69
N ARG A 4 -20.93 -29.42 -2.55
CA ARG A 4 -20.43 -28.03 -2.50
C ARG A 4 -19.77 -27.81 -1.13
N THR A 5 -18.45 -28.00 -1.08
CA THR A 5 -17.65 -27.69 0.12
C THR A 5 -17.69 -26.18 0.36
N THR A 6 -18.37 -25.73 1.40
CA THR A 6 -18.34 -24.33 1.83
C THR A 6 -17.21 -24.15 2.84
N LEU A 7 -16.27 -23.27 2.54
CA LEU A 7 -15.23 -22.86 3.49
C LEU A 7 -15.81 -21.75 4.39
N ALA A 8 -15.84 -22.01 5.69
CA ALA A 8 -16.09 -20.97 6.69
C ALA A 8 -14.74 -20.46 7.20
N VAL A 9 -14.54 -19.15 7.09
CA VAL A 9 -13.36 -18.45 7.59
C VAL A 9 -13.82 -17.55 8.74
N THR A 10 -13.32 -17.81 9.93
CA THR A 10 -13.55 -16.98 11.12
C THR A 10 -12.24 -16.38 11.57
N MET A 11 -12.28 -15.20 12.15
CA MET A 11 -11.12 -14.45 12.62
C MET A 11 -11.27 -14.11 14.12
N LEU A 12 -10.19 -14.26 14.86
CA LEU A 12 -10.13 -13.72 16.23
C LEU A 12 -9.96 -12.21 16.17
N LEU A 13 -10.81 -11.45 16.83
CA LEU A 13 -10.69 -9.99 16.95
C LEU A 13 -9.33 -9.64 17.56
N SER A 14 -8.47 -9.01 16.78
CA SER A 14 -7.21 -8.45 17.23
C SER A 14 -6.96 -7.09 16.58
N LEU A 15 -5.98 -6.36 17.07
CA LEU A 15 -5.56 -5.05 16.56
C LEU A 15 -5.47 -5.06 15.03
N ALA A 16 -6.08 -4.08 14.40
CA ALA A 16 -6.05 -3.91 12.95
C ALA A 16 -4.60 -3.92 12.44
N ALA A 17 -4.36 -4.75 11.42
CA ALA A 17 -3.08 -4.79 10.74
C ALA A 17 -2.73 -3.42 10.13
N ALA A 18 -1.47 -3.01 10.23
CA ALA A 18 -1.00 -1.77 9.64
C ALA A 18 -0.78 -1.96 8.12
N PRO A 19 -1.18 -1.00 7.27
CA PRO A 19 -0.99 -1.10 5.83
C PRO A 19 0.50 -1.12 5.45
N ALA A 20 0.83 -1.82 4.37
CA ALA A 20 2.16 -1.84 3.78
C ALA A 20 2.30 -0.78 2.67
N TRP A 21 3.47 -0.17 2.55
CA TRP A 21 3.73 0.89 1.58
C TRP A 21 4.73 0.45 0.53
N ALA A 22 4.44 0.77 -0.74
CA ALA A 22 5.29 0.50 -1.88
C ALA A 22 5.98 1.80 -2.34
N GLY A 23 7.25 1.99 -1.98
CA GLY A 23 8.04 3.11 -2.47
C GLY A 23 8.37 2.94 -3.95
N ILE A 24 8.48 4.06 -4.67
CA ILE A 24 8.83 4.05 -6.08
C ILE A 24 10.32 4.38 -6.24
N THR A 25 11.05 3.49 -6.91
CA THR A 25 12.47 3.70 -7.17
C THR A 25 12.68 4.75 -8.27
N VAL A 26 13.45 5.79 -7.95
CA VAL A 26 13.96 6.77 -8.91
C VAL A 26 15.46 6.59 -9.02
N LEU A 27 15.94 6.22 -10.20
CA LEU A 27 17.35 5.92 -10.44
C LEU A 27 18.17 7.19 -10.67
N GLY A 28 19.46 7.12 -10.32
CA GLY A 28 20.44 8.16 -10.55
C GLY A 28 20.87 8.92 -9.29
N GLU A 29 21.72 9.93 -9.50
CA GLU A 29 22.25 10.83 -8.44
C GLU A 29 21.49 12.17 -8.51
N SER A 30 20.26 12.18 -8.02
CA SER A 30 19.42 13.39 -8.00
C SER A 30 18.68 13.48 -6.67
N LYS A 31 18.12 14.64 -6.34
CA LYS A 31 17.29 14.79 -5.13
C LYS A 31 16.05 13.91 -5.19
N ALA A 32 15.49 13.71 -6.38
CA ALA A 32 14.39 12.75 -6.57
C ALA A 32 14.83 11.31 -6.23
N ALA A 33 16.03 10.89 -6.62
CA ALA A 33 16.57 9.58 -6.23
C ALA A 33 16.89 9.49 -4.73
N GLU A 34 17.38 10.57 -4.11
CA GLU A 34 17.58 10.63 -2.66
C GLU A 34 16.23 10.55 -1.91
N CYS A 35 15.20 11.25 -2.39
CA CYS A 35 13.84 11.19 -1.85
C CYS A 35 13.28 9.76 -1.94
N SER A 36 13.45 9.08 -3.08
CA SER A 36 13.07 7.69 -3.26
C SER A 36 13.77 6.79 -2.24
N ARG A 37 15.10 6.89 -2.09
CA ARG A 37 15.85 6.12 -1.08
C ARG A 37 15.37 6.39 0.34
N ALA A 38 15.05 7.64 0.69
CA ALA A 38 14.51 7.98 2.01
C ALA A 38 13.17 7.27 2.25
N ALA A 39 12.27 7.29 1.27
CA ALA A 39 11.00 6.59 1.36
C ALA A 39 11.16 5.07 1.47
N LEU A 40 12.03 4.46 0.64
CA LEU A 40 12.28 3.01 0.66
C LEU A 40 12.91 2.54 1.97
N TRP A 41 13.88 3.30 2.50
CA TRP A 41 14.61 2.93 3.72
C TRP A 41 13.90 3.34 5.02
N GLY A 42 12.67 3.79 4.95
CA GLY A 42 11.87 4.11 6.12
C GLY A 42 12.24 5.42 6.81
N ARG A 43 13.06 6.28 6.19
CA ARG A 43 13.40 7.58 6.77
C ARG A 43 12.18 8.50 6.74
N ALA A 44 11.97 9.20 7.85
CA ALA A 44 10.85 10.12 8.02
C ALA A 44 11.25 11.39 8.78
N ASP A 45 12.53 11.76 8.70
CA ASP A 45 13.03 13.00 9.30
C ASP A 45 12.78 14.22 8.41
N GLU A 46 12.98 15.42 8.94
CA GLU A 46 12.77 16.69 8.26
C GLU A 46 13.68 16.83 7.03
N LYS A 47 14.93 16.33 7.14
CA LYS A 47 15.88 16.36 6.03
C LYS A 47 15.37 15.55 4.84
N SER A 48 14.72 14.40 5.09
CA SER A 48 14.14 13.57 4.04
C SER A 48 13.00 14.29 3.31
N LEU A 49 12.15 15.03 4.03
CA LEU A 49 11.12 15.87 3.42
C LEU A 49 11.72 17.01 2.59
N LEU A 50 12.70 17.71 3.15
CA LEU A 50 13.38 18.81 2.44
C LEU A 50 14.01 18.32 1.12
N ILE A 51 14.62 17.14 1.10
CA ILE A 51 15.18 16.54 -0.12
C ILE A 51 14.08 16.33 -1.18
N CYS A 52 12.92 15.83 -0.79
CA CYS A 52 11.80 15.65 -1.71
C CYS A 52 11.26 17.01 -2.21
N ASP A 53 11.20 18.03 -1.34
CA ASP A 53 10.77 19.37 -1.69
C ASP A 53 11.71 20.00 -2.72
N VAL A 54 13.02 19.93 -2.49
CA VAL A 54 14.04 20.41 -3.44
C VAL A 54 13.88 19.70 -4.78
N ALA A 55 13.72 18.36 -4.78
CA ALA A 55 13.49 17.62 -6.03
C ALA A 55 12.26 18.13 -6.80
N LEU A 56 11.15 18.37 -6.11
CA LEU A 56 9.90 18.81 -6.73
C LEU A 56 9.94 20.23 -7.27
N HIS A 57 10.72 21.12 -6.63
CA HIS A 57 10.75 22.55 -6.97
C HIS A 57 11.91 22.93 -7.88
N GLU A 58 13.07 22.27 -7.74
CA GLU A 58 14.32 22.74 -8.36
C GLU A 58 14.82 21.79 -9.47
N GLU A 59 14.41 20.50 -9.49
CA GLU A 59 14.87 19.57 -10.52
C GLU A 59 13.91 19.57 -11.74
N PRO A 60 14.48 19.48 -12.96
CA PRO A 60 13.70 19.33 -14.19
C PRO A 60 13.19 17.89 -14.33
N LEU A 61 12.22 17.51 -13.51
CA LEU A 61 11.63 16.18 -13.52
C LEU A 61 10.61 16.03 -14.67
N ASP A 62 10.71 14.93 -15.41
CA ASP A 62 9.63 14.50 -16.27
C ASP A 62 8.37 14.13 -15.45
N GLN A 63 7.24 13.91 -16.15
CA GLN A 63 5.96 13.64 -15.49
C GLN A 63 5.99 12.41 -14.60
N LEU A 64 6.66 11.34 -15.01
CA LEU A 64 6.76 10.11 -14.25
C LEU A 64 7.60 10.29 -12.98
N ARG A 65 8.80 10.85 -13.12
CA ARG A 65 9.69 11.12 -11.98
C ARG A 65 9.06 12.08 -10.98
N ARG A 66 8.35 13.10 -11.46
CA ARG A 66 7.63 14.03 -10.60
C ARG A 66 6.50 13.34 -9.85
N ALA A 67 5.70 12.51 -10.51
CA ALA A 67 4.66 11.71 -9.85
C ALA A 67 5.24 10.74 -8.82
N ALA A 68 6.31 10.02 -9.16
CA ALA A 68 7.02 9.13 -8.26
C ALA A 68 7.56 9.88 -7.02
N THR A 69 8.11 11.09 -7.20
CA THR A 69 8.61 11.91 -6.10
C THR A 69 7.47 12.36 -5.17
N PHE A 70 6.31 12.72 -5.70
CA PHE A 70 5.12 12.98 -4.88
C PHE A 70 4.70 11.73 -4.09
N VAL A 71 4.65 10.54 -4.71
CA VAL A 71 4.34 9.29 -3.98
C VAL A 71 5.33 9.07 -2.85
N ASN A 72 6.63 9.21 -3.10
CA ASN A 72 7.68 9.00 -2.10
C ASN A 72 7.59 10.02 -0.95
N ARG A 73 7.31 11.30 -1.23
CA ARG A 73 7.08 12.31 -0.19
C ARG A 73 5.81 12.01 0.61
N GLY A 74 4.75 11.59 -0.04
CA GLY A 74 3.51 11.15 0.60
C GLY A 74 3.73 9.98 1.57
N ILE A 75 4.56 9.00 1.21
CA ILE A 75 4.96 7.90 2.11
C ILE A 75 5.69 8.44 3.34
N ILE A 76 6.61 9.38 3.17
CA ILE A 76 7.31 10.02 4.29
C ILE A 76 6.32 10.77 5.19
N HIS A 77 5.36 11.51 4.61
CA HIS A 77 4.28 12.17 5.36
C HIS A 77 3.40 11.17 6.12
N MET A 78 3.04 10.03 5.52
CA MET A 78 2.29 8.97 6.21
C MET A 78 3.02 8.45 7.46
N ARG A 79 4.32 8.19 7.37
CA ARG A 79 5.12 7.76 8.53
C ARG A 79 5.16 8.79 9.64
N ARG A 80 5.08 10.06 9.29
CA ARG A 80 5.00 11.19 10.23
C ARG A 80 3.56 11.44 10.73
N LYS A 81 2.59 10.67 10.27
CA LYS A 81 1.14 10.85 10.54
C LYS A 81 0.59 12.19 10.04
N ASN A 82 1.24 12.79 9.06
CA ASN A 82 0.77 14.00 8.36
C ASN A 82 -0.21 13.57 7.24
N TRP A 83 -1.40 13.09 7.65
CA TRP A 83 -2.34 12.41 6.75
C TRP A 83 -2.83 13.29 5.61
N ASP A 84 -3.12 14.57 5.88
CA ASP A 84 -3.60 15.51 4.85
C ASP A 84 -2.54 15.82 3.80
N LEU A 85 -1.27 15.98 4.22
CA LEU A 85 -0.15 16.19 3.32
C LEU A 85 0.13 14.96 2.46
N ALA A 86 0.07 13.77 3.06
CA ALA A 86 0.20 12.51 2.32
C ALA A 86 -0.92 12.37 1.27
N HIS A 87 -2.16 12.68 1.64
CA HIS A 87 -3.29 12.64 0.72
C HIS A 87 -3.13 13.62 -0.44
N ALA A 88 -2.69 14.85 -0.16
CA ALA A 88 -2.42 15.85 -1.18
C ALA A 88 -1.35 15.37 -2.17
N ASP A 89 -0.25 14.80 -1.67
CA ASP A 89 0.83 14.28 -2.47
C ASP A 89 0.40 13.12 -3.38
N PHE A 90 -0.35 12.15 -2.86
CA PHE A 90 -0.86 11.04 -3.68
C PHE A 90 -1.84 11.54 -4.74
N ASN A 91 -2.68 12.51 -4.43
CA ASN A 91 -3.56 13.12 -5.42
C ASN A 91 -2.77 13.89 -6.49
N ASP A 92 -1.69 14.59 -6.11
CA ASP A 92 -0.81 15.26 -7.06
C ASP A 92 -0.11 14.29 -7.99
N ALA A 93 0.34 13.15 -7.48
CA ALA A 93 0.90 12.07 -8.26
C ALA A 93 -0.11 11.53 -9.28
N LEU A 94 -1.31 11.20 -8.82
CA LEU A 94 -2.36 10.58 -9.63
C LEU A 94 -2.98 11.54 -10.68
N ARG A 95 -2.99 12.85 -10.41
CA ARG A 95 -3.36 13.84 -11.44
C ARG A 95 -2.37 13.89 -12.60
N ARG A 96 -1.09 13.63 -12.34
CA ARG A 96 0.00 13.64 -13.33
C ARG A 96 0.11 12.32 -14.07
N LYS A 97 -0.06 11.21 -13.35
CA LYS A 97 0.09 9.85 -13.85
C LYS A 97 -1.03 8.97 -13.30
N PRO A 98 -2.24 9.04 -13.89
CA PRO A 98 -3.39 8.23 -13.45
C PRO A 98 -3.15 6.72 -13.57
N GLU A 99 -2.22 6.32 -14.44
CA GLU A 99 -1.82 4.92 -14.65
C GLU A 99 -0.75 4.43 -13.67
N LEU A 100 -0.30 5.24 -12.71
CA LEU A 100 0.70 4.85 -11.73
C LEU A 100 0.06 4.02 -10.61
N GLY A 101 0.14 2.68 -10.73
CA GLY A 101 -0.50 1.73 -9.81
C GLY A 101 -0.07 1.93 -8.35
N GLU A 102 1.22 2.19 -8.11
CA GLU A 102 1.78 2.45 -6.77
C GLU A 102 1.15 3.69 -6.12
N GLY A 103 0.81 4.71 -6.89
CA GLY A 103 0.12 5.90 -6.40
C GLY A 103 -1.26 5.56 -5.83
N TRP A 104 -2.02 4.72 -6.53
CA TRP A 104 -3.32 4.23 -6.07
C TRP A 104 -3.18 3.37 -4.83
N VAL A 105 -2.25 2.40 -4.82
CA VAL A 105 -2.04 1.52 -3.66
C VAL A 105 -1.63 2.30 -2.42
N ASN A 106 -0.74 3.29 -2.54
CA ASN A 106 -0.32 4.10 -1.40
C ASN A 106 -1.43 5.03 -0.89
N ARG A 107 -2.25 5.61 -1.77
CA ARG A 107 -3.44 6.34 -1.34
C ARG A 107 -4.45 5.40 -0.68
N GLY A 108 -4.65 4.20 -1.22
CA GLY A 108 -5.44 3.15 -0.59
C GLY A 108 -4.94 2.79 0.81
N ALA A 109 -3.62 2.62 0.97
CA ALA A 109 -3.01 2.38 2.28
C ALA A 109 -3.26 3.52 3.28
N LEU A 110 -3.23 4.78 2.83
CA LEU A 110 -3.61 5.93 3.64
C LEU A 110 -5.08 5.86 4.08
N MET A 111 -6.00 5.55 3.16
CA MET A 111 -7.43 5.40 3.47
C MET A 111 -7.65 4.28 4.50
N ILE A 112 -7.00 3.13 4.33
CA ILE A 112 -7.04 2.01 5.26
C ILE A 112 -6.52 2.42 6.64
N GLY A 113 -5.35 3.07 6.69
CA GLY A 113 -4.74 3.55 7.93
C GLY A 113 -5.60 4.59 8.69
N THR A 114 -6.46 5.31 7.97
CA THR A 114 -7.45 6.25 8.53
C THR A 114 -8.85 5.65 8.66
N LYS A 115 -8.99 4.32 8.55
CA LYS A 115 -10.23 3.54 8.66
C LYS A 115 -11.30 3.82 7.59
N ARG A 116 -10.91 4.41 6.48
CA ARG A 116 -11.76 4.62 5.29
C ARG A 116 -11.65 3.38 4.38
N PHE A 117 -12.05 2.22 4.91
CA PHE A 117 -11.75 0.91 4.31
C PHE A 117 -12.35 0.73 2.91
N ALA A 118 -13.56 1.22 2.67
CA ALA A 118 -14.21 1.09 1.35
C ALA A 118 -13.44 1.87 0.26
N GLU A 119 -12.98 3.07 0.59
CA GLU A 119 -12.18 3.88 -0.32
C GLU A 119 -10.79 3.27 -0.53
N GLY A 120 -10.18 2.77 0.55
CA GLY A 120 -8.91 2.05 0.48
C GLY A 120 -8.98 0.79 -0.38
N LEU A 121 -10.08 0.04 -0.29
CA LEU A 121 -10.34 -1.13 -1.14
C LEU A 121 -10.46 -0.73 -2.62
N ALA A 122 -11.19 0.33 -2.92
CA ALA A 122 -11.37 0.81 -4.29
C ALA A 122 -10.03 1.24 -4.91
N ASP A 123 -9.25 2.03 -4.18
CA ASP A 123 -7.93 2.49 -4.62
C ASP A 123 -6.95 1.32 -4.80
N THR A 124 -6.91 0.38 -3.86
CA THR A 124 -6.03 -0.80 -3.95
C THR A 124 -6.41 -1.70 -5.14
N ASN A 125 -7.70 -1.90 -5.39
CA ASN A 125 -8.15 -2.64 -6.57
C ASN A 125 -7.69 -1.95 -7.86
N LYS A 126 -7.81 -0.62 -7.93
CA LYS A 126 -7.34 0.14 -9.09
C LYS A 126 -5.84 0.01 -9.31
N GLY A 127 -5.05 0.04 -8.25
CA GLY A 127 -3.61 -0.18 -8.34
C GLY A 127 -3.25 -1.58 -8.85
N ILE A 128 -3.91 -2.62 -8.34
CA ILE A 128 -3.71 -4.02 -8.80
C ILE A 128 -4.05 -4.16 -10.29
N GLU A 129 -5.16 -3.56 -10.73
CA GLU A 129 -5.58 -3.56 -12.15
C GLU A 129 -4.54 -2.94 -13.08
N LEU A 130 -3.88 -1.87 -12.63
CA LEU A 130 -2.87 -1.15 -13.41
C LEU A 130 -1.50 -1.85 -13.47
N GLY A 131 -1.27 -2.82 -12.60
CA GLY A 131 0.01 -3.51 -12.46
C GLY A 131 0.96 -2.81 -11.50
N LEU A 132 1.79 -3.58 -10.80
CA LEU A 132 2.66 -3.13 -9.72
C LEU A 132 4.00 -3.85 -9.78
N GLU A 133 5.07 -3.19 -9.34
CA GLU A 133 6.37 -3.83 -9.13
C GLU A 133 6.35 -4.76 -7.90
N GLU A 134 5.64 -4.35 -6.83
CA GLU A 134 5.53 -5.10 -5.56
C GLU A 134 4.04 -5.42 -5.27
N PRO A 135 3.41 -6.33 -6.04
CA PRO A 135 1.97 -6.60 -5.92
C PRO A 135 1.57 -7.25 -4.59
N GLU A 136 2.49 -7.93 -3.91
CA GLU A 136 2.24 -8.53 -2.60
C GLU A 136 1.79 -7.48 -1.57
N LYS A 137 2.32 -6.26 -1.62
CA LYS A 137 1.91 -5.17 -0.72
C LYS A 137 0.48 -4.73 -0.97
N ALA A 138 0.05 -4.71 -2.22
CA ALA A 138 -1.32 -4.38 -2.58
C ALA A 138 -2.31 -5.46 -2.10
N TYR A 139 -1.99 -6.74 -2.29
CA TYR A 139 -2.82 -7.83 -1.75
C TYR A 139 -2.92 -7.77 -0.23
N TYR A 140 -1.81 -7.51 0.47
CA TYR A 140 -1.83 -7.30 1.91
C TYR A 140 -2.73 -6.14 2.32
N ASN A 141 -2.61 -4.97 1.69
CA ASN A 141 -3.45 -3.81 1.97
C ASN A 141 -4.94 -4.11 1.68
N ARG A 142 -5.24 -4.83 0.61
CA ARG A 142 -6.60 -5.22 0.27
C ARG A 142 -7.19 -6.17 1.30
N ALA A 143 -6.39 -7.11 1.81
CA ALA A 143 -6.78 -7.97 2.92
C ALA A 143 -7.16 -7.17 4.16
N VAL A 144 -6.35 -6.17 4.55
CA VAL A 144 -6.64 -5.28 5.69
C VAL A 144 -7.94 -4.51 5.46
N ALA A 145 -8.18 -4.05 4.22
CA ALA A 145 -9.44 -3.37 3.89
C ALA A 145 -10.64 -4.31 4.00
N HIS A 146 -10.54 -5.55 3.53
CA HIS A 146 -11.58 -6.58 3.66
C HIS A 146 -11.88 -6.91 5.13
N GLU A 147 -10.85 -7.02 5.98
CA GLU A 147 -11.05 -7.19 7.43
C GLU A 147 -11.86 -6.01 8.01
N GLY A 148 -11.46 -4.78 7.68
CA GLY A 148 -12.13 -3.56 8.13
C GLY A 148 -13.58 -3.46 7.67
N LEU A 149 -13.94 -4.12 6.57
CA LEU A 149 -15.30 -4.21 6.03
C LEU A 149 -16.07 -5.45 6.53
N GLY A 150 -15.44 -6.30 7.33
CA GLY A 150 -16.09 -7.51 7.88
C GLY A 150 -16.16 -8.68 6.89
N ASP A 151 -15.27 -8.72 5.90
CA ASP A 151 -15.11 -9.86 4.99
C ASP A 151 -13.82 -10.65 5.28
N PRO A 152 -13.79 -11.48 6.34
CA PRO A 152 -12.62 -12.25 6.70
C PRO A 152 -12.26 -13.30 5.64
N LYS A 153 -13.22 -13.73 4.84
CA LYS A 153 -12.95 -14.72 3.78
C LYS A 153 -12.11 -14.11 2.66
N ALA A 154 -12.49 -12.94 2.17
CA ALA A 154 -11.70 -12.24 1.16
C ALA A 154 -10.31 -11.86 1.70
N ALA A 155 -10.23 -11.37 2.95
CA ALA A 155 -8.97 -11.05 3.60
C ALA A 155 -8.03 -12.25 3.67
N TYR A 156 -8.53 -13.43 4.06
CA TYR A 156 -7.75 -14.66 4.13
C TYR A 156 -7.09 -15.00 2.79
N TYR A 157 -7.85 -14.95 1.70
CA TYR A 157 -7.31 -15.26 0.37
C TYR A 157 -6.29 -14.22 -0.10
N ASP A 158 -6.50 -12.94 0.19
CA ASP A 158 -5.55 -11.90 -0.17
C ASP A 158 -4.23 -12.00 0.62
N TYR A 159 -4.28 -12.34 1.90
CA TYR A 159 -3.04 -12.64 2.65
C TYR A 159 -2.31 -13.87 2.10
N GLN A 160 -3.05 -14.90 1.69
CA GLN A 160 -2.44 -16.05 1.02
C GLN A 160 -1.80 -15.65 -0.32
N GLN A 161 -2.46 -14.79 -1.09
CA GLN A 161 -1.92 -14.28 -2.35
C GLN A 161 -0.65 -13.46 -2.13
N ALA A 162 -0.61 -12.62 -1.10
CA ALA A 162 0.60 -11.87 -0.74
C ALA A 162 1.77 -12.82 -0.41
N LEU A 163 1.53 -13.92 0.32
CA LEU A 163 2.54 -14.94 0.62
C LEU A 163 2.92 -15.79 -0.59
N ALA A 164 2.00 -16.05 -1.51
CA ALA A 164 2.32 -16.77 -2.74
C ALA A 164 3.33 -16.00 -3.60
N ILE A 165 3.29 -14.68 -3.55
CA ILE A 165 4.23 -13.79 -4.26
C ILE A 165 5.53 -13.64 -3.47
N ASN A 166 5.44 -13.37 -2.15
CA ASN A 166 6.59 -13.18 -1.27
C ASN A 166 6.50 -14.12 -0.05
N PRO A 167 6.98 -15.38 -0.16
CA PRO A 167 6.85 -16.38 0.90
C PRO A 167 7.58 -16.04 2.20
N GLU A 168 8.60 -15.17 2.14
CA GLU A 168 9.39 -14.79 3.31
C GLU A 168 8.81 -13.59 4.08
N TRP A 169 7.70 -13.02 3.61
CA TRP A 169 7.13 -11.85 4.25
C TRP A 169 6.35 -12.20 5.52
N GLU A 170 6.89 -11.79 6.67
CA GLU A 170 6.37 -12.17 7.98
C GLU A 170 5.00 -11.55 8.34
N LEU A 171 4.67 -10.36 7.78
CA LEU A 171 3.40 -9.71 8.13
C LEU A 171 2.17 -10.56 7.74
N PRO A 172 2.00 -10.99 6.48
CA PRO A 172 0.86 -11.84 6.13
C PRO A 172 0.83 -13.19 6.88
N LYS A 173 2.01 -13.75 7.24
CA LYS A 173 2.07 -14.98 8.04
C LYS A 173 1.42 -14.78 9.42
N LYS A 174 1.76 -13.67 10.08
CA LYS A 174 1.17 -13.30 11.38
C LYS A 174 -0.33 -13.08 11.29
N GLU A 175 -0.77 -12.40 10.24
CA GLU A 175 -2.19 -12.14 10.04
C GLU A 175 -2.95 -13.45 9.79
N LEU A 176 -2.46 -14.33 8.93
CA LEU A 176 -3.07 -15.63 8.65
C LEU A 176 -3.19 -16.53 9.88
N ALA A 177 -2.27 -16.44 10.84
CA ALA A 177 -2.33 -17.22 12.07
C ALA A 177 -3.57 -16.91 12.95
N ARG A 178 -4.26 -15.79 12.69
CA ARG A 178 -5.50 -15.38 13.38
C ARG A 178 -6.76 -16.04 12.81
N PHE A 179 -6.64 -16.68 11.63
CA PHE A 179 -7.79 -17.27 10.95
C PHE A 179 -7.93 -18.75 11.30
N THR A 180 -9.17 -19.17 11.57
CA THR A 180 -9.54 -20.58 11.67
C THR A 180 -10.33 -20.95 10.42
N VAL A 181 -9.83 -21.94 9.67
CA VAL A 181 -10.46 -22.43 8.45
C VAL A 181 -11.11 -23.78 8.73
N THR A 182 -12.43 -23.84 8.64
CA THR A 182 -13.19 -25.08 8.80
C THR A 182 -13.84 -25.48 7.49
N ARG A 183 -13.70 -26.75 7.13
CA ARG A 183 -14.40 -27.36 6.01
C ARG A 183 -15.79 -27.75 6.50
N ARG A 184 -16.85 -27.27 5.88
CA ARG A 184 -18.20 -27.76 6.10
C ARG A 184 -18.55 -28.70 4.94
N ASP A 185 -18.76 -29.96 5.28
CA ASP A 185 -19.23 -31.00 4.36
C ASP A 185 -20.68 -30.76 3.94
#